data_d73e87f348989a8bf5068480e4542a30
#
_entry.id   d73e87f348989a8bf5068480e4542a30
#
_cell.length_a   1.000
_cell.length_b   1.000
_cell.length_c   1.000
_cell.angle_alpha   90.00
_cell.angle_beta   90.00
_cell.angle_gamma   90.00
#
_symmetry.space_group_name_H-M   'P 1'
#
loop_
_entity.id
_entity.type
_entity.pdbx_description
1 polymer ?
#
loop_
_entity_poly.entity_id
_entity_poly.type
_entity_poly.pdbx_seq_one_letter_code
_entity_poly.pdbx_strand_id
1 'polypeptide(L)'
;MSNTHIIDSLSTLFSMSTTAVLGAQEQFIAFMNPAAQELFRGDRTNHKLSELLPDHITEATATEFVTSAMVGKRHVIVSVTSFGAFRLFSLEPQDENTLRAGAQFAPFLTSLSGFHTLTMYFTDYGMHLSDVHFRHNAAELKRFYYRLLRFALNASTAAGLSDGSLAFAPQLCDLGAECRMLLENIQSIADDNGIVLDVHIPEAPIECALDTALIQRMLLNIIANCMERCSRGDRIHIAVTQEGDRADIIICDDGTRIAPAKLGTIFIPLRVTGVDFSDLSSNGFGLTVALGVAEKHNGTILLESNAWNGTTFHVVLSTVLPESTLFRAPRAPYVRAEEDPVLVFLADQLPKI
;
A
#
# COMPACT_ATOMS: atom_id res chain seq x y z
N MET A 1 27.52 -16.16 -1.63
CA MET A 1 26.82 -17.23 -0.90
C MET A 1 26.43 -18.31 -1.88
N SER A 2 26.56 -19.61 -1.54
CA SER A 2 26.06 -20.63 -2.44
C SER A 2 24.52 -20.59 -2.44
N ASN A 3 23.92 -20.83 -3.60
CA ASN A 3 22.46 -20.87 -3.77
C ASN A 3 21.77 -21.80 -2.75
N THR A 4 22.48 -22.77 -2.24
CA THR A 4 21.99 -23.74 -1.21
C THR A 4 21.61 -23.03 0.09
N HIS A 5 22.38 -22.05 0.57
CA HIS A 5 22.06 -21.32 1.80
C HIS A 5 20.79 -20.46 1.67
N ILE A 6 20.52 -19.91 0.49
CA ILE A 6 19.28 -19.14 0.24
C ILE A 6 18.09 -20.08 0.31
N ILE A 7 18.16 -21.23 -0.35
CA ILE A 7 17.09 -22.23 -0.38
C ILE A 7 16.78 -22.74 1.03
N ASP A 8 17.79 -23.08 1.81
CA ASP A 8 17.65 -23.57 3.20
C ASP A 8 16.99 -22.51 4.09
N SER A 9 17.40 -21.25 3.95
CA SER A 9 16.85 -20.13 4.71
C SER A 9 15.37 -19.91 4.36
N LEU A 10 15.03 -19.89 3.06
CA LEU A 10 13.65 -19.74 2.59
C LEU A 10 12.77 -20.92 3.02
N SER A 11 13.27 -22.14 2.91
CA SER A 11 12.55 -23.34 3.36
C SER A 11 12.22 -23.27 4.86
N THR A 12 13.19 -22.86 5.68
CA THR A 12 13.00 -22.68 7.12
C THR A 12 11.98 -21.58 7.42
N LEU A 13 12.09 -20.45 6.73
CA LEU A 13 11.22 -19.29 6.93
C LEU A 13 9.76 -19.61 6.61
N PHE A 14 9.49 -20.30 5.51
CA PHE A 14 8.14 -20.63 5.08
C PHE A 14 7.59 -21.93 5.65
N SER A 15 8.36 -22.64 6.46
CA SER A 15 7.96 -23.96 7.02
C SER A 15 6.66 -23.89 7.84
N MET A 16 6.39 -22.75 8.49
CA MET A 16 5.20 -22.52 9.32
C MET A 16 4.11 -21.70 8.60
N SER A 17 4.35 -21.27 7.36
CA SER A 17 3.37 -20.48 6.60
C SER A 17 2.19 -21.32 6.15
N THR A 18 0.98 -20.81 6.35
CA THR A 18 -0.27 -21.39 5.82
C THR A 18 -0.48 -21.09 4.34
N THR A 19 0.22 -20.08 3.80
CA THR A 19 0.21 -19.77 2.36
C THR A 19 1.12 -20.77 1.63
N ALA A 20 0.64 -21.28 0.50
CA ALA A 20 1.46 -22.18 -0.33
C ALA A 20 2.58 -21.39 -1.00
N VAL A 21 3.82 -21.73 -0.70
CA VAL A 21 5.01 -21.05 -1.25
C VAL A 21 5.93 -22.08 -1.87
N LEU A 22 6.35 -21.79 -3.11
CA LEU A 22 7.40 -22.56 -3.78
C LEU A 22 8.47 -21.61 -4.34
N GLY A 23 9.70 -22.06 -4.34
CA GLY A 23 10.81 -21.38 -4.97
C GLY A 23 11.33 -22.18 -6.14
N ALA A 24 11.64 -21.49 -7.25
CA ALA A 24 12.24 -22.11 -8.42
C ALA A 24 13.57 -21.42 -8.75
N GLN A 25 14.52 -22.21 -9.15
CA GLN A 25 15.79 -21.75 -9.73
C GLN A 25 15.80 -22.13 -11.20
N GLU A 26 15.94 -21.13 -12.07
CA GLU A 26 15.75 -21.29 -13.52
C GLU A 26 14.38 -21.88 -13.84
N GLN A 27 14.30 -23.11 -14.28
CA GLN A 27 13.06 -23.81 -14.63
C GLN A 27 12.67 -24.92 -13.66
N PHE A 28 13.45 -25.16 -12.60
CA PHE A 28 13.25 -26.27 -11.66
C PHE A 28 12.83 -25.76 -10.29
N ILE A 29 11.92 -26.50 -9.66
CA ILE A 29 11.46 -26.21 -8.31
C ILE A 29 12.58 -26.55 -7.32
N ALA A 30 13.04 -25.53 -6.60
CA ALA A 30 14.13 -25.65 -5.63
C ALA A 30 13.64 -25.98 -4.22
N PHE A 31 12.46 -25.49 -3.83
CA PHE A 31 11.80 -25.85 -2.58
C PHE A 31 10.29 -25.67 -2.65
N MET A 32 9.58 -26.34 -1.76
CA MET A 32 8.14 -26.19 -1.51
C MET A 32 7.88 -26.24 0.00
N ASN A 33 7.08 -25.30 0.52
CA ASN A 33 6.64 -25.38 1.90
C ASN A 33 5.49 -26.41 2.06
N PRO A 34 5.12 -26.82 3.30
CA PRO A 34 4.06 -27.81 3.53
C PRO A 34 2.73 -27.45 2.86
N ALA A 35 2.32 -26.19 2.87
CA ALA A 35 1.08 -25.75 2.24
C ALA A 35 1.12 -25.90 0.70
N ALA A 36 2.27 -25.64 0.06
CA ALA A 36 2.44 -25.90 -1.37
C ALA A 36 2.44 -27.40 -1.68
N GLN A 37 3.07 -28.21 -0.86
CA GLN A 37 3.04 -29.67 -1.01
C GLN A 37 1.61 -30.23 -0.90
N GLU A 38 0.79 -29.68 -0.01
CA GLU A 38 -0.64 -30.01 0.08
C GLU A 38 -1.41 -29.59 -1.17
N LEU A 39 -1.21 -28.35 -1.66
CA LEU A 39 -1.87 -27.81 -2.84
C LEU A 39 -1.58 -28.66 -4.09
N PHE A 40 -0.34 -29.09 -4.28
CA PHE A 40 0.12 -29.89 -5.42
C PHE A 40 0.11 -31.40 -5.18
N ARG A 41 -0.43 -31.85 -4.05
CA ARG A 41 -0.58 -33.25 -3.63
C ARG A 41 0.77 -34.02 -3.61
N GLY A 42 1.76 -33.41 -3.03
CA GLY A 42 3.07 -34.00 -2.82
C GLY A 42 4.23 -33.02 -3.07
N ASP A 43 5.41 -33.44 -2.64
CA ASP A 43 6.64 -32.68 -2.92
C ASP A 43 7.02 -32.81 -4.40
N ARG A 44 7.20 -31.70 -5.06
CA ARG A 44 7.59 -31.59 -6.46
C ARG A 44 8.95 -30.92 -6.63
N THR A 45 9.77 -30.91 -5.59
CA THR A 45 11.15 -30.41 -5.67
C THR A 45 11.93 -31.16 -6.77
N ASN A 46 12.71 -30.44 -7.53
CA ASN A 46 13.43 -30.89 -8.73
C ASN A 46 12.55 -31.19 -9.98
N HIS A 47 11.24 -31.03 -9.92
CA HIS A 47 10.39 -31.06 -11.12
C HIS A 47 10.47 -29.74 -11.87
N LYS A 48 10.08 -29.75 -13.16
CA LYS A 48 9.95 -28.50 -13.92
C LYS A 48 8.77 -27.70 -13.44
N LEU A 49 8.96 -26.40 -13.37
CA LEU A 49 7.92 -25.46 -12.96
C LEU A 49 6.69 -25.51 -13.89
N SER A 50 6.91 -25.72 -15.21
CA SER A 50 5.86 -25.86 -16.24
C SER A 50 4.96 -27.09 -16.05
N GLU A 51 5.35 -28.06 -15.21
CA GLU A 51 4.48 -29.18 -14.86
C GLU A 51 3.40 -28.80 -13.82
N LEU A 52 3.61 -27.69 -13.09
CA LEU A 52 2.73 -27.23 -12.01
C LEU A 52 1.97 -25.96 -12.34
N LEU A 53 2.58 -25.06 -13.10
CA LEU A 53 2.04 -23.74 -13.41
C LEU A 53 1.97 -23.53 -14.95
N PRO A 54 0.96 -22.78 -15.44
CA PRO A 54 0.82 -22.48 -16.84
C PRO A 54 2.00 -21.71 -17.44
N ASP A 55 2.22 -21.86 -18.76
CA ASP A 55 3.34 -21.28 -19.49
C ASP A 55 3.40 -19.75 -19.38
N HIS A 56 2.25 -19.06 -19.39
CA HIS A 56 2.21 -17.59 -19.23
C HIS A 56 2.77 -17.11 -17.89
N ILE A 57 2.86 -17.98 -16.86
CA ILE A 57 3.49 -17.69 -15.56
C ILE A 57 4.95 -18.09 -15.58
N THR A 58 5.25 -19.27 -16.14
CA THR A 58 6.60 -19.85 -16.09
C THR A 58 7.56 -19.17 -17.06
N GLU A 59 7.06 -18.68 -18.20
CA GLU A 59 7.82 -17.98 -19.23
C GLU A 59 7.81 -16.47 -19.11
N ALA A 60 7.04 -15.91 -18.15
CA ALA A 60 7.00 -14.47 -17.94
C ALA A 60 8.39 -13.91 -17.64
N THR A 61 8.78 -12.88 -18.37
CA THR A 61 10.07 -12.18 -18.23
C THR A 61 10.06 -11.08 -17.17
N ALA A 62 8.86 -10.69 -16.72
CA ALA A 62 8.71 -9.73 -15.62
C ALA A 62 9.31 -10.28 -14.34
N THR A 63 10.07 -9.44 -13.63
CA THR A 63 10.71 -9.82 -12.36
C THR A 63 9.70 -10.00 -11.25
N GLU A 64 8.54 -9.34 -11.36
CA GLU A 64 7.48 -9.34 -10.36
C GLU A 64 6.13 -9.17 -11.04
N PHE A 65 5.19 -10.01 -10.69
CA PHE A 65 3.81 -9.90 -11.18
C PHE A 65 2.86 -10.72 -10.31
N VAL A 66 1.58 -10.38 -10.41
CA VAL A 66 0.49 -11.13 -9.81
C VAL A 66 -0.49 -11.53 -10.92
N THR A 67 -0.90 -12.77 -10.94
CA THR A 67 -1.84 -13.32 -11.91
C THR A 67 -2.73 -14.37 -11.26
N SER A 68 -3.70 -14.86 -12.00
CA SER A 68 -4.51 -15.99 -11.57
C SER A 68 -4.22 -17.20 -12.46
N ALA A 69 -4.30 -18.39 -11.87
CA ALA A 69 -4.12 -19.64 -12.58
C ALA A 69 -5.06 -20.73 -12.07
N MET A 70 -5.26 -21.76 -12.88
CA MET A 70 -5.89 -22.99 -12.45
C MET A 70 -4.80 -23.99 -12.02
N VAL A 71 -4.82 -24.39 -10.75
CA VAL A 71 -3.99 -25.47 -10.23
C VAL A 71 -4.91 -26.66 -9.92
N GLY A 72 -4.90 -27.64 -10.81
CA GLY A 72 -5.89 -28.72 -10.79
C GLY A 72 -7.30 -28.19 -11.05
N LYS A 73 -8.17 -28.28 -10.03
CA LYS A 73 -9.55 -27.75 -10.07
C LYS A 73 -9.74 -26.46 -9.25
N ARG A 74 -8.67 -25.89 -8.71
CA ARG A 74 -8.73 -24.69 -7.86
C ARG A 74 -8.24 -23.48 -8.61
N HIS A 75 -8.98 -22.40 -8.55
CA HIS A 75 -8.46 -21.08 -8.90
C HIS A 75 -7.48 -20.64 -7.81
N VAL A 76 -6.31 -20.19 -8.21
CA VAL A 76 -5.29 -19.64 -7.31
C VAL A 76 -4.83 -18.28 -7.81
N ILE A 77 -4.59 -17.35 -6.89
CA ILE A 77 -3.80 -16.16 -7.18
C ILE A 77 -2.33 -16.55 -7.03
N VAL A 78 -1.52 -16.19 -8.00
CA VAL A 78 -0.09 -16.46 -8.04
C VAL A 78 0.65 -15.14 -8.02
N SER A 79 1.40 -14.89 -6.95
CA SER A 79 2.31 -13.75 -6.86
C SER A 79 3.73 -14.25 -7.11
N VAL A 80 4.45 -13.60 -8.00
CA VAL A 80 5.80 -13.99 -8.41
C VAL A 80 6.77 -12.87 -8.10
N THR A 81 7.90 -13.21 -7.48
CA THR A 81 9.02 -12.30 -7.25
C THR A 81 10.32 -12.97 -7.66
N SER A 82 11.14 -12.27 -8.46
CA SER A 82 12.39 -12.82 -8.99
C SER A 82 13.61 -12.14 -8.38
N PHE A 83 14.59 -12.95 -8.01
CA PHE A 83 15.88 -12.53 -7.46
C PHE A 83 17.01 -13.15 -8.29
N GLY A 84 17.39 -12.47 -9.36
CA GLY A 84 18.36 -13.03 -10.32
C GLY A 84 17.82 -14.29 -11.00
N ALA A 85 18.50 -15.42 -10.84
CA ALA A 85 18.06 -16.70 -11.40
C ALA A 85 17.04 -17.45 -10.51
N PHE A 86 16.67 -16.90 -9.36
CA PHE A 86 15.72 -17.49 -8.41
C PHE A 86 14.37 -16.78 -8.48
N ARG A 87 13.27 -17.55 -8.47
CA ARG A 87 11.90 -17.04 -8.48
C ARG A 87 11.11 -17.64 -7.33
N LEU A 88 10.40 -16.79 -6.60
CA LEU A 88 9.51 -17.16 -5.52
C LEU A 88 8.07 -17.02 -5.98
N PHE A 89 7.25 -18.02 -5.72
CA PHE A 89 5.84 -18.09 -6.04
C PHE A 89 5.04 -18.26 -4.77
N SER A 90 4.12 -17.36 -4.50
CA SER A 90 3.11 -17.51 -3.48
C SER A 90 1.78 -17.81 -4.16
N LEU A 91 1.11 -18.87 -3.71
CA LEU A 91 -0.12 -19.37 -4.32
C LEU A 91 -1.23 -19.41 -3.28
N GLU A 92 -2.31 -18.73 -3.56
CA GLU A 92 -3.46 -18.64 -2.68
C GLU A 92 -4.72 -19.20 -3.36
N PRO A 93 -5.28 -20.32 -2.84
CA PRO A 93 -6.51 -20.88 -3.37
C PRO A 93 -7.68 -19.91 -3.19
N GLN A 94 -8.48 -19.74 -4.23
CA GLN A 94 -9.72 -18.97 -4.19
C GLN A 94 -10.90 -19.91 -3.98
N ASP A 95 -11.74 -19.62 -2.99
CA ASP A 95 -13.03 -20.29 -2.84
C ASP A 95 -14.05 -19.71 -3.82
N GLU A 96 -14.79 -20.57 -4.52
CA GLU A 96 -15.77 -20.23 -5.54
C GLU A 96 -16.89 -19.26 -5.06
N ASN A 97 -17.05 -19.09 -3.74
CA ASN A 97 -18.09 -18.22 -3.14
C ASN A 97 -17.60 -16.78 -2.82
N THR A 98 -16.36 -16.42 -3.11
CA THR A 98 -15.74 -15.16 -2.69
C THR A 98 -15.73 -14.08 -3.78
N LEU A 99 -16.59 -14.18 -4.78
CA LEU A 99 -16.67 -13.27 -5.95
C LEU A 99 -17.33 -11.91 -5.67
N ARG A 100 -17.30 -11.40 -4.45
CA ARG A 100 -17.60 -9.98 -4.18
C ARG A 100 -16.32 -9.18 -4.21
N ALA A 101 -16.36 -8.00 -4.85
CA ALA A 101 -15.17 -7.19 -5.17
C ALA A 101 -14.22 -6.94 -3.96
N GLY A 102 -14.76 -6.73 -2.75
CA GLY A 102 -13.95 -6.53 -1.53
C GLY A 102 -13.24 -7.79 -1.05
N ALA A 103 -13.87 -8.94 -1.18
CA ALA A 103 -13.30 -10.23 -0.76
C ALA A 103 -12.14 -10.71 -1.67
N GLN A 104 -11.99 -10.17 -2.88
CA GLN A 104 -10.89 -10.54 -3.79
C GLN A 104 -9.53 -10.05 -3.30
N PHE A 105 -9.50 -8.96 -2.52
CA PHE A 105 -8.24 -8.37 -2.04
C PHE A 105 -7.81 -8.88 -0.66
N ALA A 106 -8.72 -9.42 0.15
CA ALA A 106 -8.37 -9.97 1.47
C ALA A 106 -7.35 -11.12 1.37
N PRO A 107 -7.52 -12.10 0.47
CA PRO A 107 -6.52 -13.13 0.24
C PRO A 107 -5.17 -12.56 -0.23
N PHE A 108 -5.20 -11.58 -1.12
CA PHE A 108 -3.98 -10.92 -1.60
C PHE A 108 -3.22 -10.21 -0.47
N LEU A 109 -3.93 -9.55 0.45
CA LEU A 109 -3.32 -8.94 1.63
C LEU A 109 -2.67 -9.99 2.55
N THR A 110 -3.30 -11.16 2.71
CA THR A 110 -2.74 -12.27 3.48
C THR A 110 -1.46 -12.81 2.84
N SER A 111 -1.44 -12.97 1.52
CA SER A 111 -0.24 -13.37 0.77
C SER A 111 0.89 -12.35 0.92
N LEU A 112 0.58 -11.05 0.84
CA LEU A 112 1.55 -9.98 1.06
C LEU A 112 2.15 -10.01 2.47
N SER A 113 1.37 -10.39 3.49
CA SER A 113 1.88 -10.56 4.85
C SER A 113 2.96 -11.63 4.94
N GLY A 114 2.85 -12.72 4.18
CA GLY A 114 3.91 -13.74 4.05
C GLY A 114 5.19 -13.17 3.40
N PHE A 115 5.04 -12.33 2.39
CA PHE A 115 6.17 -11.63 1.74
C PHE A 115 6.81 -10.55 2.63
N HIS A 116 6.05 -9.97 3.54
CA HIS A 116 6.55 -8.96 4.48
C HIS A 116 7.77 -9.47 5.25
N THR A 117 7.62 -10.58 5.95
CA THR A 117 8.68 -11.17 6.77
C THR A 117 9.95 -11.44 5.94
N LEU A 118 9.77 -11.94 4.71
CA LEU A 118 10.88 -12.20 3.80
C LEU A 118 11.57 -10.91 3.36
N THR A 119 10.80 -9.92 2.94
CA THR A 119 11.30 -8.63 2.48
C THR A 119 12.07 -7.92 3.59
N MET A 120 11.53 -7.91 4.82
CA MET A 120 12.19 -7.30 5.98
C MET A 120 13.48 -8.02 6.33
N TYR A 121 13.47 -9.36 6.35
CA TYR A 121 14.67 -10.15 6.60
C TYR A 121 15.77 -9.87 5.57
N PHE A 122 15.46 -9.87 4.27
CA PHE A 122 16.43 -9.57 3.23
C PHE A 122 16.92 -8.13 3.28
N THR A 123 16.03 -7.18 3.59
CA THR A 123 16.40 -5.78 3.69
C THR A 123 17.32 -5.55 4.89
N ASP A 124 16.96 -6.08 6.05
CA ASP A 124 17.79 -5.97 7.27
C ASP A 124 19.15 -6.64 7.08
N TYR A 125 19.16 -7.85 6.57
CA TYR A 125 20.38 -8.56 6.25
C TYR A 125 21.22 -7.82 5.21
N GLY A 126 20.58 -7.28 4.17
CA GLY A 126 21.23 -6.53 3.10
C GLY A 126 21.87 -5.23 3.55
N MET A 127 21.26 -4.54 4.53
CA MET A 127 21.82 -3.29 5.09
C MET A 127 23.14 -3.51 5.83
N HIS A 128 23.38 -4.72 6.35
CA HIS A 128 24.62 -5.09 7.04
C HIS A 128 25.71 -5.60 6.10
N LEU A 129 25.41 -5.81 4.81
CA LEU A 129 26.40 -6.24 3.83
C LEU A 129 27.19 -5.04 3.28
N SER A 130 28.47 -5.26 3.01
CA SER A 130 29.34 -4.26 2.37
C SER A 130 29.07 -4.09 0.87
N ASP A 131 28.30 -5.02 0.25
CA ASP A 131 27.96 -4.98 -1.18
C ASP A 131 26.90 -3.92 -1.47
N VAL A 132 27.30 -2.89 -2.21
CA VAL A 132 26.42 -1.75 -2.59
C VAL A 132 25.27 -2.20 -3.49
N HIS A 133 25.52 -3.14 -4.41
CA HIS A 133 24.49 -3.65 -5.32
C HIS A 133 23.42 -4.43 -4.54
N PHE A 134 23.82 -5.21 -3.56
CA PHE A 134 22.87 -5.95 -2.74
C PHE A 134 22.00 -4.99 -1.89
N ARG A 135 22.60 -3.97 -1.29
CA ARG A 135 21.84 -2.96 -0.53
C ARG A 135 20.83 -2.23 -1.40
N HIS A 136 21.26 -1.82 -2.60
CA HIS A 136 20.37 -1.18 -3.57
C HIS A 136 19.18 -2.07 -3.92
N ASN A 137 19.43 -3.33 -4.26
CA ASN A 137 18.35 -4.28 -4.59
C ASN A 137 17.42 -4.55 -3.41
N ALA A 138 17.95 -4.63 -2.19
CA ALA A 138 17.15 -4.79 -0.98
C ALA A 138 16.23 -3.59 -0.74
N ALA A 139 16.71 -2.36 -0.96
CA ALA A 139 15.90 -1.14 -0.84
C ALA A 139 14.80 -1.06 -1.92
N GLU A 140 15.13 -1.46 -3.17
CA GLU A 140 14.15 -1.53 -4.26
C GLU A 140 13.06 -2.56 -3.95
N LEU A 141 13.43 -3.73 -3.44
CA LEU A 141 12.48 -4.76 -3.02
C LEU A 141 11.51 -4.25 -1.95
N LYS A 142 12.05 -3.55 -0.93
CA LYS A 142 11.23 -2.96 0.14
C LYS A 142 10.23 -1.94 -0.41
N ARG A 143 10.68 -1.05 -1.29
CA ARG A 143 9.81 -0.05 -1.94
C ARG A 143 8.72 -0.73 -2.76
N PHE A 144 9.07 -1.74 -3.54
CA PHE A 144 8.10 -2.48 -4.33
C PHE A 144 7.06 -3.19 -3.45
N TYR A 145 7.48 -3.85 -2.38
CA TYR A 145 6.58 -4.46 -1.42
C TYR A 145 5.58 -3.43 -0.85
N TYR A 146 6.07 -2.26 -0.42
CA TYR A 146 5.19 -1.22 0.12
C TYR A 146 4.22 -0.65 -0.93
N ARG A 147 4.63 -0.53 -2.19
CA ARG A 147 3.71 -0.15 -3.29
C ARG A 147 2.60 -1.17 -3.48
N LEU A 148 2.93 -2.46 -3.49
CA LEU A 148 1.94 -3.53 -3.58
C LEU A 148 0.98 -3.51 -2.40
N LEU A 149 1.49 -3.32 -1.19
CA LEU A 149 0.67 -3.24 0.02
C LEU A 149 -0.25 -2.01 -0.03
N ARG A 150 0.26 -0.83 -0.41
CA ARG A 150 -0.54 0.38 -0.63
C ARG A 150 -1.66 0.14 -1.63
N PHE A 151 -1.33 -0.45 -2.78
CA PHE A 151 -2.30 -0.80 -3.81
C PHE A 151 -3.40 -1.71 -3.25
N ALA A 152 -3.03 -2.81 -2.60
CA ALA A 152 -3.96 -3.78 -2.05
C ALA A 152 -4.87 -3.18 -0.96
N LEU A 153 -4.31 -2.36 -0.07
CA LEU A 153 -5.05 -1.65 0.97
C LEU A 153 -6.05 -0.66 0.37
N ASN A 154 -5.65 0.11 -0.65
CA ASN A 154 -6.53 1.05 -1.31
C ASN A 154 -7.62 0.34 -2.11
N ALA A 155 -7.28 -0.73 -2.85
CA ALA A 155 -8.25 -1.50 -3.60
C ALA A 155 -9.29 -2.18 -2.69
N SER A 156 -8.86 -2.77 -1.57
CA SER A 156 -9.74 -3.34 -0.56
C SER A 156 -10.67 -2.29 0.06
N THR A 157 -10.12 -1.10 0.38
CA THR A 157 -10.93 0.02 0.93
C THR A 157 -11.93 0.53 -0.08
N ALA A 158 -11.52 0.74 -1.35
CA ALA A 158 -12.42 1.19 -2.42
C ALA A 158 -13.57 0.20 -2.65
N ALA A 159 -13.27 -1.10 -2.63
CA ALA A 159 -14.28 -2.15 -2.73
C ALA A 159 -15.27 -2.10 -1.55
N GLY A 160 -14.77 -2.02 -0.31
CA GLY A 160 -15.60 -1.92 0.89
C GLY A 160 -16.44 -0.63 0.96
N LEU A 161 -15.95 0.48 0.39
CA LEU A 161 -16.73 1.72 0.22
C LEU A 161 -17.85 1.52 -0.79
N SER A 162 -17.57 0.84 -1.92
CA SER A 162 -18.52 0.62 -3.00
C SER A 162 -19.67 -0.32 -2.62
N ASP A 163 -19.39 -1.38 -1.87
CA ASP A 163 -20.37 -2.39 -1.46
C ASP A 163 -20.93 -2.16 -0.04
N GLY A 164 -20.48 -1.11 0.64
CA GLY A 164 -20.90 -0.75 1.99
C GLY A 164 -20.35 -1.64 3.10
N SER A 165 -19.46 -2.57 2.80
CA SER A 165 -18.87 -3.51 3.78
C SER A 165 -17.71 -2.93 4.59
N LEU A 166 -17.22 -1.73 4.23
CA LEU A 166 -16.12 -1.10 4.95
C LEU A 166 -16.51 -0.83 6.41
N ALA A 167 -15.77 -1.45 7.33
CA ALA A 167 -15.92 -1.15 8.74
C ALA A 167 -15.70 0.35 9.00
N PHE A 168 -16.55 0.94 9.84
CA PHE A 168 -16.49 2.35 10.20
C PHE A 168 -16.71 2.51 11.70
N ALA A 169 -15.68 2.90 12.41
CA ALA A 169 -15.66 3.00 13.86
C ALA A 169 -15.23 4.40 14.33
N PRO A 170 -16.09 5.45 14.13
CA PRO A 170 -15.73 6.81 14.50
C PRO A 170 -15.63 6.96 16.00
N GLN A 171 -14.63 7.70 16.44
CA GLN A 171 -14.38 8.05 17.84
C GLN A 171 -14.22 9.56 17.97
N LEU A 172 -14.53 10.09 19.15
CA LEU A 172 -14.26 11.49 19.44
C LEU A 172 -12.76 11.73 19.50
N CYS A 173 -12.22 12.57 18.64
CA CYS A 173 -10.81 12.93 18.59
C CYS A 173 -10.61 14.40 18.21
N ASP A 174 -9.40 14.89 18.40
CA ASP A 174 -8.96 16.21 17.96
C ASP A 174 -8.28 16.07 16.59
N LEU A 175 -8.96 16.55 15.54
CA LEU A 175 -8.46 16.51 14.17
C LEU A 175 -7.09 17.20 14.01
N GLY A 176 -6.90 18.34 14.66
CA GLY A 176 -5.63 19.07 14.63
C GLY A 176 -4.48 18.25 15.22
N ALA A 177 -4.73 17.55 16.33
CA ALA A 177 -3.73 16.68 16.94
C ALA A 177 -3.40 15.46 16.07
N GLU A 178 -4.40 14.85 15.43
CA GLU A 178 -4.18 13.72 14.50
C GLU A 178 -3.34 14.15 13.28
N CYS A 179 -3.66 15.32 12.71
CA CYS A 179 -2.87 15.89 11.60
C CYS A 179 -1.42 16.18 12.02
N ARG A 180 -1.19 16.82 13.17
CA ARG A 180 0.17 17.10 13.66
C ARG A 180 0.98 15.83 13.83
N MET A 181 0.42 14.82 14.50
CA MET A 181 1.08 13.54 14.70
C MET A 181 1.47 12.86 13.38
N LEU A 182 0.58 12.87 12.40
CA LEU A 182 0.86 12.30 11.09
C LEU A 182 1.99 13.06 10.37
N LEU A 183 1.94 14.39 10.36
CA LEU A 183 2.91 15.23 9.67
C LEU A 183 4.30 15.16 10.30
N GLU A 184 4.41 15.06 11.63
CA GLU A 184 5.68 14.81 12.33
C GLU A 184 6.35 13.52 11.85
N ASN A 185 5.56 12.47 11.58
CA ASN A 185 6.07 11.19 11.08
C ASN A 185 6.47 11.25 9.59
N ILE A 186 5.90 12.16 8.82
CA ILE A 186 6.22 12.36 7.39
C ILE A 186 7.46 13.25 7.22
N GLN A 187 7.77 14.11 8.19
CA GLN A 187 8.80 15.16 8.10
C GLN A 187 10.14 14.61 7.60
N SER A 188 10.62 13.49 8.15
CA SER A 188 11.90 12.92 7.73
C SER A 188 11.92 12.49 6.26
N ILE A 189 10.81 11.98 5.74
CA ILE A 189 10.71 11.57 4.33
C ILE A 189 10.66 12.80 3.43
N ALA A 190 9.96 13.85 3.84
CA ALA A 190 9.94 15.11 3.10
C ALA A 190 11.33 15.75 3.04
N ASP A 191 12.04 15.79 4.17
CA ASP A 191 13.41 16.32 4.25
C ASP A 191 14.40 15.56 3.35
N ASP A 192 14.33 14.23 3.33
CA ASP A 192 15.15 13.37 2.48
C ASP A 192 14.94 13.66 0.98
N ASN A 193 13.69 13.98 0.61
CA ASN A 193 13.33 14.38 -0.76
C ASN A 193 13.57 15.88 -1.03
N GLY A 194 13.95 16.66 -0.01
CA GLY A 194 14.14 18.10 -0.10
C GLY A 194 12.86 18.88 -0.33
N ILE A 195 11.72 18.33 0.12
CA ILE A 195 10.39 18.96 0.07
C ILE A 195 10.16 19.68 1.40
N VAL A 196 9.71 20.93 1.35
CA VAL A 196 9.42 21.73 2.54
C VAL A 196 7.96 21.53 2.95
N LEU A 197 7.72 21.03 4.15
CA LEU A 197 6.38 21.00 4.74
C LEU A 197 6.13 22.31 5.50
N ASP A 198 5.13 23.09 5.06
CA ASP A 198 4.70 24.34 5.67
C ASP A 198 3.36 24.12 6.36
N VAL A 199 3.37 23.95 7.69
CA VAL A 199 2.25 23.41 8.47
C VAL A 199 1.63 24.47 9.36
N HIS A 200 0.34 24.74 9.17
CA HIS A 200 -0.47 25.69 9.95
C HIS A 200 -1.69 24.99 10.57
N ILE A 201 -1.56 24.53 11.79
CA ILE A 201 -2.62 23.84 12.55
C ILE A 201 -2.85 24.59 13.85
N PRO A 202 -4.08 25.03 14.17
CA PRO A 202 -4.38 25.76 15.39
C PRO A 202 -4.07 24.89 16.64
N GLU A 203 -3.69 25.56 17.73
CA GLU A 203 -3.49 24.86 19.02
C GLU A 203 -4.82 24.45 19.67
N ALA A 204 -5.88 25.22 19.39
CA ALA A 204 -7.22 24.90 19.88
C ALA A 204 -7.70 23.57 19.29
N PRO A 205 -8.25 22.65 20.10
CA PRO A 205 -8.71 21.36 19.64
C PRO A 205 -9.90 21.50 18.69
N ILE A 206 -9.89 20.76 17.58
CA ILE A 206 -10.99 20.63 16.64
C ILE A 206 -11.63 19.27 16.88
N GLU A 207 -12.67 19.23 17.71
CA GLU A 207 -13.33 17.99 18.10
C GLU A 207 -14.22 17.47 16.95
N CYS A 208 -13.97 16.24 16.52
CA CYS A 208 -14.69 15.55 15.46
C CYS A 208 -14.93 14.08 15.81
N ALA A 209 -15.98 13.51 15.21
CA ALA A 209 -16.24 12.07 15.25
C ALA A 209 -15.55 11.41 14.04
N LEU A 210 -14.36 10.86 14.23
CA LEU A 210 -13.53 10.35 13.12
C LEU A 210 -13.12 8.90 13.36
N ASP A 211 -13.07 8.13 12.28
CA ASP A 211 -12.29 6.90 12.21
C ASP A 211 -10.84 7.30 11.85
N THR A 212 -9.98 7.33 12.86
CA THR A 212 -8.61 7.86 12.73
C THR A 212 -7.78 7.08 11.72
N ALA A 213 -7.98 5.77 11.60
CA ALA A 213 -7.26 4.94 10.63
C ALA A 213 -7.67 5.29 9.19
N LEU A 214 -8.96 5.53 8.94
CA LEU A 214 -9.43 5.95 7.63
C LEU A 214 -8.99 7.39 7.31
N ILE A 215 -9.05 8.31 8.26
CA ILE A 215 -8.56 9.70 8.08
C ILE A 215 -7.05 9.70 7.77
N GLN A 216 -6.26 8.94 8.51
CA GLN A 216 -4.83 8.80 8.23
C GLN A 216 -4.58 8.28 6.79
N ARG A 217 -5.33 7.25 6.36
CA ARG A 217 -5.25 6.72 5.00
C ARG A 217 -5.64 7.75 3.94
N MET A 218 -6.69 8.52 4.17
CA MET A 218 -7.11 9.62 3.30
C MET A 218 -5.99 10.64 3.12
N LEU A 219 -5.46 11.16 4.22
CA LEU A 219 -4.39 12.17 4.20
C LEU A 219 -3.12 11.66 3.54
N LEU A 220 -2.70 10.43 3.85
CA LEU A 220 -1.52 9.80 3.24
C LEU A 220 -1.67 9.63 1.73
N ASN A 221 -2.85 9.28 1.21
CA ASN A 221 -3.09 9.20 -0.23
C ASN A 221 -2.99 10.57 -0.91
N ILE A 222 -3.48 11.64 -0.26
CA ILE A 222 -3.39 13.00 -0.79
C ILE A 222 -1.94 13.48 -0.75
N ILE A 223 -1.26 13.34 0.39
CA ILE A 223 0.13 13.80 0.56
C ILE A 223 1.08 13.04 -0.37
N ALA A 224 0.92 11.71 -0.53
CA ALA A 224 1.68 10.93 -1.49
C ALA A 224 1.52 11.49 -2.91
N ASN A 225 0.29 11.81 -3.31
CA ASN A 225 0.01 12.41 -4.61
C ASN A 225 0.65 13.81 -4.78
N CYS A 226 0.70 14.64 -3.73
CA CYS A 226 1.42 15.92 -3.74
C CYS A 226 2.93 15.69 -3.88
N MET A 227 3.52 14.81 -3.05
CA MET A 227 4.96 14.54 -3.06
C MET A 227 5.44 13.94 -4.39
N GLU A 228 4.63 13.10 -5.06
CA GLU A 228 4.95 12.54 -6.38
C GLU A 228 5.11 13.62 -7.47
N ARG A 229 4.47 14.77 -7.31
CA ARG A 229 4.55 15.89 -8.26
C ARG A 229 5.57 16.94 -7.89
N CYS A 230 6.01 16.95 -6.64
CA CYS A 230 7.01 17.90 -6.15
C CYS A 230 8.42 17.51 -6.59
N SER A 231 9.23 18.52 -6.83
CA SER A 231 10.66 18.45 -7.04
C SER A 231 11.40 18.92 -5.78
N ARG A 232 12.70 18.68 -5.73
CA ARG A 232 13.54 19.19 -4.64
C ARG A 232 13.51 20.72 -4.56
N GLY A 233 13.13 21.24 -3.41
CA GLY A 233 12.94 22.66 -3.14
C GLY A 233 11.49 23.12 -3.19
N ASP A 234 10.57 22.30 -3.71
CA ASP A 234 9.15 22.62 -3.70
C ASP A 234 8.57 22.51 -2.28
N ARG A 235 7.41 23.13 -2.10
CA ARG A 235 6.72 23.20 -0.81
C ARG A 235 5.38 22.48 -0.89
N ILE A 236 4.99 21.86 0.23
CA ILE A 236 3.62 21.42 0.48
C ILE A 236 3.11 22.21 1.68
N HIS A 237 2.16 23.10 1.43
CA HIS A 237 1.49 23.88 2.45
C HIS A 237 0.28 23.11 2.98
N ILE A 238 0.17 22.93 4.31
CA ILE A 238 -0.91 22.20 4.96
C ILE A 238 -1.50 23.10 6.04
N ALA A 239 -2.78 23.44 5.90
CA ALA A 239 -3.50 24.22 6.89
C ALA A 239 -4.76 23.48 7.36
N VAL A 240 -5.06 23.59 8.64
CA VAL A 240 -6.31 23.08 9.23
C VAL A 240 -7.03 24.24 9.89
N THR A 241 -8.31 24.41 9.56
CA THR A 241 -9.16 25.45 10.13
C THR A 241 -10.52 24.89 10.50
N GLN A 242 -11.24 25.58 11.36
CA GLN A 242 -12.64 25.26 11.65
C GLN A 242 -13.51 26.49 11.46
N GLU A 243 -14.60 26.32 10.71
CA GLU A 243 -15.62 27.33 10.54
C GLU A 243 -17.00 26.75 10.78
N GLY A 244 -17.65 27.16 11.85
CA GLY A 244 -18.94 26.61 12.29
C GLY A 244 -18.87 25.10 12.52
N ASP A 245 -19.71 24.37 11.84
CA ASP A 245 -19.85 22.89 11.94
C ASP A 245 -18.93 22.13 10.96
N ARG A 246 -17.90 22.78 10.42
CA ARG A 246 -16.98 22.21 9.43
C ARG A 246 -15.52 22.45 9.82
N ALA A 247 -14.73 21.44 9.57
CA ALA A 247 -13.27 21.53 9.58
C ALA A 247 -12.75 21.41 8.16
N ASP A 248 -11.86 22.32 7.78
CA ASP A 248 -11.21 22.36 6.47
C ASP A 248 -9.75 21.98 6.63
N ILE A 249 -9.28 20.99 5.85
CA ILE A 249 -7.87 20.67 5.70
C ILE A 249 -7.47 21.07 4.28
N ILE A 250 -6.62 22.05 4.16
CA ILE A 250 -6.10 22.53 2.88
C ILE A 250 -4.70 21.95 2.69
N ILE A 251 -4.47 21.24 1.59
CA ILE A 251 -3.18 20.68 1.21
C ILE A 251 -2.85 21.21 -0.19
N CYS A 252 -1.85 22.09 -0.29
CA CYS A 252 -1.45 22.75 -1.52
C CYS A 252 0.01 22.45 -1.83
N ASP A 253 0.31 21.98 -3.03
CA ASP A 253 1.67 21.71 -3.50
C ASP A 253 2.10 22.69 -4.61
N ASP A 254 3.39 23.04 -4.63
CA ASP A 254 4.03 23.86 -5.67
C ASP A 254 4.46 23.00 -6.89
N GLY A 255 4.14 21.72 -6.88
CA GLY A 255 4.60 20.75 -7.87
C GLY A 255 3.95 20.89 -9.25
N THR A 256 4.24 19.93 -10.10
CA THR A 256 3.68 19.90 -11.46
C THR A 256 2.15 19.80 -11.43
N ARG A 257 1.47 20.70 -12.14
CA ARG A 257 0.01 20.71 -12.22
C ARG A 257 -0.57 19.44 -12.82
N ILE A 258 -1.78 19.10 -12.40
CA ILE A 258 -2.55 18.02 -13.01
C ILE A 258 -3.11 18.52 -14.35
N ALA A 259 -2.92 17.75 -15.42
CA ALA A 259 -3.45 18.11 -16.72
C ALA A 259 -4.98 18.25 -16.67
N PRO A 260 -5.59 19.31 -17.25
CA PRO A 260 -7.04 19.52 -17.19
C PRO A 260 -7.89 18.33 -17.64
N ALA A 261 -7.40 17.58 -18.63
CA ALA A 261 -8.07 16.37 -19.11
C ALA A 261 -8.15 15.24 -18.07
N LYS A 262 -7.27 15.25 -17.05
CA LYS A 262 -7.26 14.24 -15.96
C LYS A 262 -8.11 14.69 -14.76
N LEU A 263 -8.36 15.99 -14.57
CA LEU A 263 -9.10 16.50 -13.41
C LEU A 263 -10.50 15.89 -13.29
N GLY A 264 -11.23 15.76 -14.41
CA GLY A 264 -12.58 15.18 -14.43
C GLY A 264 -12.67 13.70 -14.10
N THR A 265 -11.54 12.98 -14.09
CA THR A 265 -11.51 11.53 -13.89
C THR A 265 -10.62 11.09 -12.72
N ILE A 266 -9.96 12.03 -12.05
CA ILE A 266 -8.92 11.73 -11.05
C ILE A 266 -9.44 10.98 -9.81
N PHE A 267 -10.72 11.14 -9.49
CA PHE A 267 -11.41 10.42 -8.42
C PHE A 267 -12.13 9.14 -8.89
N ILE A 268 -12.10 8.86 -10.20
CA ILE A 268 -12.75 7.66 -10.75
C ILE A 268 -11.75 6.51 -10.68
N PRO A 269 -12.13 5.36 -10.05
CA PRO A 269 -11.24 4.21 -10.00
C PRO A 269 -10.91 3.74 -11.42
N LEU A 270 -9.65 3.51 -11.70
CA LEU A 270 -9.26 2.79 -12.91
C LEU A 270 -9.96 1.43 -12.92
N ARG A 271 -10.68 1.12 -14.00
CA ARG A 271 -11.22 -0.23 -14.15
C ARG A 271 -10.05 -1.21 -14.23
N VAL A 272 -10.04 -2.17 -13.31
CA VAL A 272 -9.02 -3.23 -13.21
C VAL A 272 -9.19 -4.23 -14.36
N THR A 273 -9.13 -3.75 -15.60
CA THR A 273 -9.06 -4.61 -16.79
C THR A 273 -7.68 -4.40 -17.40
N GLY A 274 -6.74 -5.27 -17.02
CA GLY A 274 -5.35 -5.21 -17.51
C GLY A 274 -4.52 -4.21 -16.71
N VAL A 275 -4.32 -4.47 -15.40
CA VAL A 275 -3.41 -3.67 -14.57
C VAL A 275 -1.99 -3.90 -15.06
N ASP A 276 -1.37 -2.85 -15.61
CA ASP A 276 0.06 -2.83 -15.80
C ASP A 276 0.71 -2.54 -14.44
N PHE A 277 1.21 -3.60 -13.81
CA PHE A 277 1.88 -3.51 -12.51
C PHE A 277 3.21 -2.75 -12.56
N SER A 278 3.73 -2.42 -13.76
CA SER A 278 4.89 -1.56 -13.92
C SER A 278 4.61 -0.10 -13.51
N ASP A 279 3.34 0.30 -13.45
CA ASP A 279 2.89 1.65 -13.10
C ASP A 279 2.04 1.66 -11.81
N LEU A 280 2.48 0.93 -10.78
CA LEU A 280 1.82 0.89 -9.46
C LEU A 280 1.89 2.24 -8.70
N SER A 281 2.73 3.16 -9.15
CA SER A 281 2.95 4.45 -8.49
C SER A 281 1.78 5.43 -8.62
N SER A 282 1.02 5.39 -9.73
CA SER A 282 0.01 6.41 -10.05
C SER A 282 -1.44 5.88 -10.07
N ASN A 283 -1.71 4.73 -9.50
CA ASN A 283 -2.91 3.96 -9.82
C ASN A 283 -4.15 4.32 -9.02
N GLY A 284 -4.85 5.33 -9.46
CA GLY A 284 -6.31 5.49 -9.51
C GLY A 284 -7.18 5.23 -8.25
N PHE A 285 -6.72 4.41 -7.32
CA PHE A 285 -7.49 4.11 -6.11
C PHE A 285 -7.24 5.08 -4.96
N GLY A 286 -6.07 5.70 -4.88
CA GLY A 286 -5.70 6.53 -3.73
C GLY A 286 -6.64 7.71 -3.53
N LEU A 287 -6.88 8.50 -4.55
CA LEU A 287 -7.79 9.64 -4.48
C LEU A 287 -9.27 9.23 -4.45
N THR A 288 -9.64 8.12 -5.08
CA THR A 288 -10.98 7.53 -4.93
C THR A 288 -11.26 7.12 -3.49
N VAL A 289 -10.28 6.46 -2.84
CA VAL A 289 -10.35 6.11 -1.42
C VAL A 289 -10.42 7.37 -0.56
N ALA A 290 -9.61 8.38 -0.88
CA ALA A 290 -9.62 9.64 -0.13
C ALA A 290 -11.01 10.29 -0.16
N LEU A 291 -11.62 10.43 -1.36
CA LEU A 291 -12.96 10.99 -1.50
C LEU A 291 -14.02 10.16 -0.75
N GLY A 292 -14.02 8.83 -0.94
CA GLY A 292 -15.00 7.96 -0.29
C GLY A 292 -14.86 7.95 1.25
N VAL A 293 -13.65 8.11 1.77
CA VAL A 293 -13.43 8.28 3.22
C VAL A 293 -13.97 9.63 3.70
N ALA A 294 -13.73 10.73 2.97
CA ALA A 294 -14.31 12.03 3.32
C ALA A 294 -15.86 11.96 3.34
N GLU A 295 -16.47 11.38 2.31
CA GLU A 295 -17.93 11.19 2.22
C GLU A 295 -18.48 10.34 3.38
N LYS A 296 -17.75 9.29 3.80
CA LYS A 296 -18.14 8.46 4.95
C LYS A 296 -18.10 9.22 6.28
N HIS A 297 -17.33 10.31 6.34
CA HIS A 297 -17.27 11.27 7.47
C HIS A 297 -18.18 12.50 7.26
N ASN A 298 -19.20 12.39 6.40
CA ASN A 298 -20.10 13.49 6.03
C ASN A 298 -19.37 14.73 5.49
N GLY A 299 -18.29 14.49 4.77
CA GLY A 299 -17.43 15.50 4.17
C GLY A 299 -17.33 15.38 2.65
N THR A 300 -16.38 16.10 2.09
CA THR A 300 -16.05 16.04 0.65
C THR A 300 -14.62 16.48 0.40
N ILE A 301 -14.13 16.25 -0.83
CA ILE A 301 -12.84 16.76 -1.29
C ILE A 301 -13.07 17.59 -2.56
N LEU A 302 -12.61 18.82 -2.55
CA LEU A 302 -12.52 19.66 -3.73
C LEU A 302 -11.07 19.73 -4.19
N LEU A 303 -10.87 19.71 -5.49
CA LEU A 303 -9.54 19.72 -6.09
C LEU A 303 -9.45 20.88 -7.08
N GLU A 304 -8.44 21.72 -6.88
CA GLU A 304 -8.05 22.75 -7.82
C GLU A 304 -6.64 22.48 -8.33
N SER A 305 -6.41 22.70 -9.61
CA SER A 305 -5.06 22.64 -10.18
C SER A 305 -4.92 23.72 -11.25
N ASN A 306 -4.01 24.65 -11.03
CA ASN A 306 -3.81 25.77 -11.93
C ASN A 306 -2.31 26.00 -12.22
N ALA A 307 -2.02 26.86 -13.20
CA ALA A 307 -0.65 27.09 -13.68
C ALA A 307 0.24 27.85 -12.67
N TRP A 308 -0.36 28.48 -11.67
CA TRP A 308 0.33 29.43 -10.80
C TRP A 308 0.63 28.85 -9.42
N ASN A 309 -0.25 27.95 -8.90
CA ASN A 309 -0.21 27.48 -7.52
C ASN A 309 -0.16 25.95 -7.40
N GLY A 310 0.28 25.23 -8.48
CA GLY A 310 0.33 23.77 -8.43
C GLY A 310 -1.05 23.11 -8.25
N THR A 311 -1.22 22.29 -7.23
CA THR A 311 -2.48 21.59 -6.95
C THR A 311 -2.91 21.82 -5.51
N THR A 312 -4.20 22.11 -5.32
CA THR A 312 -4.79 22.31 -3.99
C THR A 312 -5.93 21.34 -3.75
N PHE A 313 -5.85 20.60 -2.68
CA PHE A 313 -6.92 19.75 -2.15
C PHE A 313 -7.57 20.47 -0.96
N HIS A 314 -8.88 20.65 -1.02
CA HIS A 314 -9.71 21.12 0.09
C HIS A 314 -10.50 19.95 0.61
N VAL A 315 -10.13 19.42 1.78
CA VAL A 315 -10.86 18.35 2.46
C VAL A 315 -11.75 18.99 3.51
N VAL A 316 -13.05 18.89 3.31
CA VAL A 316 -14.06 19.40 4.23
C VAL A 316 -14.66 18.24 5.02
N LEU A 317 -14.63 18.29 6.34
CA LEU A 317 -15.19 17.29 7.24
C LEU A 317 -16.24 17.92 8.17
N SER A 318 -17.25 17.15 8.56
CA SER A 318 -18.23 17.60 9.55
C SER A 318 -17.65 17.53 10.96
N THR A 319 -17.83 18.58 11.75
CA THR A 319 -17.54 18.62 13.18
C THR A 319 -18.78 18.37 14.04
N VAL A 320 -19.94 18.15 13.41
CA VAL A 320 -21.17 17.82 14.11
C VAL A 320 -21.02 16.44 14.75
N LEU A 321 -21.09 16.41 16.08
CA LEU A 321 -21.03 15.16 16.82
C LEU A 321 -22.37 14.44 16.76
N PRO A 322 -22.39 13.11 16.52
CA PRO A 322 -23.62 12.34 16.55
C PRO A 322 -24.24 12.34 17.96
N GLU A 323 -25.55 12.24 18.03
CA GLU A 323 -26.30 12.18 19.30
C GLU A 323 -25.96 10.93 20.16
N SER A 324 -25.31 9.93 19.56
CA SER A 324 -24.86 8.72 20.24
C SER A 324 -23.64 8.99 21.12
N THR A 325 -23.51 8.24 22.22
CA THR A 325 -22.34 8.33 23.10
C THR A 325 -21.08 7.90 22.35
N LEU A 326 -20.17 8.83 22.12
CA LEU A 326 -18.86 8.56 21.56
C LEU A 326 -17.84 8.40 22.69
N PHE A 327 -16.97 7.42 22.55
CA PHE A 327 -15.82 7.29 23.43
C PHE A 327 -14.64 8.05 22.83
N ARG A 328 -13.92 8.81 23.67
CA ARG A 328 -12.67 9.42 23.25
C ARG A 328 -11.62 8.33 23.07
N ALA A 329 -11.01 8.28 21.89
CA ALA A 329 -9.90 7.38 21.65
C ALA A 329 -8.76 7.67 22.61
N PRO A 330 -8.23 6.67 23.34
CA PRO A 330 -7.01 6.87 24.11
C PRO A 330 -5.89 7.21 23.15
N ARG A 331 -5.15 8.30 23.39
CA ARG A 331 -3.93 8.61 22.61
C ARG A 331 -2.92 7.51 22.88
N ALA A 332 -2.75 6.62 21.92
CA ALA A 332 -1.60 5.72 21.90
C ALA A 332 -0.39 6.49 21.37
N PRO A 333 0.80 6.36 21.98
CA PRO A 333 2.00 6.88 21.39
C PRO A 333 2.19 6.22 20.00
N TYR A 334 2.55 7.02 19.00
CA TYR A 334 2.88 6.47 17.68
C TYR A 334 4.11 5.56 17.82
N VAL A 335 3.90 4.27 17.62
CA VAL A 335 4.99 3.30 17.58
C VAL A 335 5.19 2.92 16.13
N ARG A 336 6.37 3.24 15.60
CA ARG A 336 6.74 2.86 14.23
C ARG A 336 6.80 1.34 14.15
N ALA A 337 5.77 0.75 13.56
CA ALA A 337 5.69 -0.69 13.30
C ALA A 337 6.37 -1.03 11.97
N GLU A 338 6.64 -2.31 11.74
CA GLU A 338 7.20 -2.78 10.45
C GLU A 338 6.27 -2.48 9.27
N GLU A 339 4.95 -2.44 9.48
CA GLU A 339 3.94 -2.03 8.51
C GLU A 339 3.43 -0.61 8.79
N ASP A 340 4.35 0.30 9.09
CA ASP A 340 4.04 1.71 9.31
C ASP A 340 3.29 2.29 8.10
N PRO A 341 2.06 2.78 8.26
CA PRO A 341 1.29 3.36 7.17
C PRO A 341 2.03 4.46 6.42
N VAL A 342 2.83 5.27 7.12
CA VAL A 342 3.65 6.33 6.49
C VAL A 342 4.64 5.73 5.49
N LEU A 343 5.35 4.66 5.86
CA LEU A 343 6.29 3.98 4.96
C LEU A 343 5.59 3.31 3.78
N VAL A 344 4.44 2.69 4.03
CA VAL A 344 3.63 2.01 3.00
C VAL A 344 3.11 3.02 1.97
N PHE A 345 2.49 4.11 2.44
CA PHE A 345 1.85 5.07 1.54
C PHE A 345 2.85 6.00 0.85
N LEU A 346 3.99 6.28 1.47
CA LEU A 346 5.07 7.08 0.90
C LEU A 346 6.21 6.24 0.31
N ALA A 347 5.94 5.01 -0.10
CA ALA A 347 6.93 4.06 -0.63
C ALA A 347 7.78 4.63 -1.78
N ASP A 348 7.17 5.42 -2.67
CA ASP A 348 7.84 6.06 -3.81
C ASP A 348 8.82 7.15 -3.40
N GLN A 349 8.65 7.70 -2.21
CA GLN A 349 9.46 8.77 -1.63
C GLN A 349 10.57 8.26 -0.71
N LEU A 350 10.67 6.95 -0.49
CA LEU A 350 11.74 6.38 0.33
C LEU A 350 13.10 6.49 -0.38
N PRO A 351 14.20 6.70 0.38
CA PRO A 351 15.53 6.92 -0.17
C PRO A 351 15.95 5.84 -1.18
N LYS A 352 16.52 6.28 -2.30
CA LYS A 352 17.24 5.41 -3.25
C LYS A 352 18.66 5.26 -2.73
N ILE A 353 18.94 4.15 -2.06
CA ILE A 353 20.28 3.85 -1.50
C ILE A 353 21.24 3.47 -2.63
#